data_1587d75e5bdf73890cd84280327128a0
#
_entry.id   1587d75e5bdf73890cd84280327128a0
#
_cell.length_a   1.000
_cell.length_b   1.000
_cell.length_c   1.000
_cell.angle_alpha   90.00
_cell.angle_beta   90.00
_cell.angle_gamma   90.00
#
_symmetry.space_group_name_H-M   'P 1'
#
loop_
_entity.id
_entity.type
_entity.pdbx_description
1 polymer ?
#
loop_
_entity_poly.entity_id
_entity_poly.type
_entity_poly.pdbx_seq_one_letter_code
_entity_poly.pdbx_strand_id
1 'polypeptide(L)'
;MGKVITGETLRLAGVIKTEAVGEKDKKTQALYAPYVLANSLVQKTNGGPAEYDLTLIKAMKGNPNIYYSLIKSFCLTIYGHELVKSGLLLGVIGGSSRNLADESTFREASHILLLGDPGIGKSQLLKFAA
;
A
#
# COMPACT_ATOMS: atom_id res chain seq x y z
N MET A 1 -7.56 21.46 -13.39
CA MET A 1 -7.92 20.04 -13.24
C MET A 1 -6.67 19.32 -12.75
N GLY A 2 -6.71 18.76 -11.53
CA GLY A 2 -5.58 18.02 -10.99
C GLY A 2 -5.34 16.73 -11.77
N LYS A 3 -4.09 16.46 -12.11
CA LYS A 3 -3.69 15.21 -12.76
C LYS A 3 -3.71 14.10 -11.68
N VAL A 4 -4.51 13.07 -11.87
CA VAL A 4 -4.57 11.91 -10.97
C VAL A 4 -3.44 10.97 -11.35
N ILE A 5 -2.65 10.56 -10.36
CA ILE A 5 -1.52 9.65 -10.56
C ILE A 5 -1.93 8.23 -10.10
N THR A 6 -1.46 7.22 -10.82
CA THR A 6 -1.73 5.81 -10.49
C THR A 6 -1.17 5.47 -9.10
N GLY A 7 -2.02 4.90 -8.23
CA GLY A 7 -1.65 4.54 -6.85
C GLY A 7 -2.11 5.54 -5.79
N GLU A 8 -2.67 6.68 -6.17
CA GLU A 8 -3.24 7.64 -5.21
C GLU A 8 -4.59 7.20 -4.67
N THR A 9 -4.84 7.48 -3.40
CA THR A 9 -6.15 7.30 -2.79
C THR A 9 -7.00 8.55 -2.98
N LEU A 10 -8.16 8.39 -3.59
CA LEU A 10 -9.05 9.49 -3.93
C LEU A 10 -10.38 9.35 -3.20
N ARG A 11 -10.96 10.49 -2.81
CA ARG A 11 -12.35 10.59 -2.39
C ARG A 11 -13.16 11.14 -3.56
N LEU A 12 -14.10 10.35 -4.04
CA LEU A 12 -14.99 10.71 -5.13
C LEU A 12 -16.37 11.06 -4.57
N ALA A 13 -16.97 12.12 -5.07
CA ALA A 13 -18.40 12.38 -4.93
C ALA A 13 -19.01 12.43 -6.32
N GLY A 14 -20.10 11.67 -6.54
CA GLY A 14 -20.71 11.56 -7.84
C GLY A 14 -22.05 10.82 -7.80
N VAL A 15 -22.62 10.61 -8.98
CA VAL A 15 -23.87 9.91 -9.16
C VAL A 15 -23.59 8.52 -9.71
N ILE A 16 -24.20 7.50 -9.11
CA ILE A 16 -24.13 6.13 -9.63
C ILE A 16 -25.07 6.04 -10.83
N LYS A 17 -24.53 5.59 -11.94
CA LYS A 17 -25.26 5.27 -13.17
C LYS A 17 -25.01 3.84 -13.57
N THR A 18 -25.91 3.29 -14.36
CA THR A 18 -25.79 1.94 -14.93
C THR A 18 -25.71 2.05 -16.44
N GLU A 19 -24.81 1.30 -17.06
CA GLU A 19 -24.68 1.18 -18.49
C GLU A 19 -24.82 -0.28 -18.92
N ALA A 20 -25.54 -0.51 -20.01
CA ALA A 20 -25.69 -1.86 -20.55
C ALA A 20 -24.37 -2.31 -21.18
N VAL A 21 -23.81 -3.40 -20.67
CA VAL A 21 -22.61 -4.04 -21.20
C VAL A 21 -23.02 -5.23 -22.01
N GLY A 22 -22.93 -5.15 -23.34
CA GLY A 22 -23.17 -6.27 -24.25
C GLY A 22 -23.75 -5.85 -25.59
N GLU A 23 -23.30 -6.51 -26.64
CA GLU A 23 -23.86 -6.40 -28.00
C GLU A 23 -25.32 -6.89 -28.01
N LYS A 24 -26.11 -6.25 -28.81
CA LYS A 24 -27.56 -6.48 -29.01
C LYS A 24 -27.86 -7.83 -29.69
N ASP A 25 -27.47 -8.92 -29.13
CA ASP A 25 -28.02 -10.21 -29.51
C ASP A 25 -29.31 -10.47 -28.75
N LYS A 26 -30.39 -10.62 -29.49
CA LYS A 26 -31.80 -10.59 -29.05
C LYS A 26 -32.24 -11.66 -28.04
N LYS A 27 -31.34 -12.38 -27.39
CA LYS A 27 -31.71 -13.46 -26.45
C LYS A 27 -30.92 -13.50 -25.15
N THR A 28 -30.02 -12.56 -24.88
CA THR A 28 -29.23 -12.56 -23.63
C THR A 28 -29.72 -11.44 -22.72
N GLN A 29 -29.93 -11.74 -21.45
CA GLN A 29 -30.24 -10.74 -20.42
C GLN A 29 -29.20 -9.61 -20.48
N ALA A 30 -29.70 -8.38 -20.57
CA ALA A 30 -28.82 -7.20 -20.57
C ALA A 30 -28.06 -7.14 -19.23
N LEU A 31 -26.77 -7.35 -19.27
CA LEU A 31 -25.88 -7.14 -18.15
C LEU A 31 -25.67 -5.63 -18.01
N TYR A 32 -26.01 -5.08 -16.83
CA TYR A 32 -25.79 -3.68 -16.50
C TYR A 32 -24.56 -3.57 -15.59
N ALA A 33 -23.59 -2.79 -16.01
CA ALA A 33 -22.44 -2.45 -15.16
C ALA A 33 -22.70 -1.09 -14.47
N PRO A 34 -22.62 -1.02 -13.13
CA PRO A 34 -22.69 0.25 -12.43
C PRO A 34 -21.35 1.00 -12.58
N TYR A 35 -21.43 2.31 -12.81
CA TYR A 35 -20.26 3.21 -12.78
C TYR A 35 -20.60 4.49 -12.02
N VAL A 36 -19.59 5.17 -11.55
CA VAL A 36 -19.73 6.44 -10.83
C VAL A 36 -19.35 7.59 -11.76
N LEU A 37 -20.32 8.46 -12.06
CA LEU A 37 -20.04 9.72 -12.73
C LEU A 37 -19.58 10.72 -11.65
N ALA A 38 -18.26 10.92 -11.55
CA ALA A 38 -17.69 11.78 -10.54
C ALA A 38 -17.93 13.26 -10.83
N ASN A 39 -18.56 13.97 -9.88
CA ASN A 39 -18.76 15.42 -9.95
C ASN A 39 -17.63 16.17 -9.25
N SER A 40 -17.04 15.57 -8.21
CA SER A 40 -15.89 16.13 -7.53
C SER A 40 -14.90 15.03 -7.16
N LEU A 41 -13.63 15.40 -7.16
CA LEU A 41 -12.52 14.54 -6.88
C LEU A 41 -11.60 15.28 -5.91
N VAL A 42 -11.41 14.70 -4.72
CA VAL A 42 -10.51 15.22 -3.71
C VAL A 42 -9.43 14.18 -3.46
N GLN A 43 -8.20 14.58 -3.67
CA GLN A 43 -7.06 13.75 -3.32
C GLN A 43 -7.04 13.57 -1.80
N LYS A 44 -7.15 12.33 -1.35
CA LYS A 44 -6.98 12.04 0.06
C LYS A 44 -5.48 12.10 0.34
N THR A 45 -4.98 13.21 0.84
CA THR A 45 -3.72 13.20 1.55
C THR A 45 -3.87 12.18 2.66
N ASN A 46 -3.16 11.07 2.57
CA ASN A 46 -3.06 10.11 3.66
C ASN A 46 -2.80 10.93 4.91
N GLY A 47 -3.67 10.78 5.90
CA GLY A 47 -3.77 11.67 7.05
C GLY A 47 -2.38 12.05 7.53
N GLY A 48 -2.23 13.33 7.89
CA GLY A 48 -0.97 13.84 8.39
C GLY A 48 -0.40 12.89 9.44
N PRO A 49 0.89 12.90 9.69
CA PRO A 49 1.53 11.97 10.58
C PRO A 49 0.70 11.85 11.85
N ALA A 50 0.30 10.63 12.21
CA ALA A 50 -0.24 10.39 13.53
C ALA A 50 0.67 11.13 14.52
N GLU A 51 0.12 11.66 15.60
CA GLU A 51 0.88 12.40 16.59
C GLU A 51 1.98 11.49 17.15
N TYR A 52 3.10 11.43 16.40
CA TYR A 52 4.23 10.60 16.78
C TYR A 52 4.97 11.29 17.92
N ASP A 53 5.36 10.52 18.91
CA ASP A 53 6.26 11.01 19.93
C ASP A 53 7.65 11.28 19.30
N LEU A 54 7.82 12.50 18.83
CA LEU A 54 9.06 12.94 18.21
C LEU A 54 10.26 12.83 19.15
N THR A 55 10.03 12.81 20.46
CA THR A 55 11.09 12.67 21.45
C THR A 55 11.66 11.26 21.43
N LEU A 56 10.78 10.23 21.36
CA LEU A 56 11.19 8.84 21.19
C LEU A 56 11.92 8.60 19.87
N ILE A 57 11.41 9.15 18.76
CA ILE A 57 12.05 9.02 17.44
C ILE A 57 13.44 9.65 17.45
N LYS A 58 13.59 10.85 18.04
CA LYS A 58 14.90 11.50 18.18
C LYS A 58 15.87 10.72 19.05
N ALA A 59 15.40 10.12 20.14
CA ALA A 59 16.20 9.25 21.00
C ALA A 59 16.70 8.00 20.27
N MET A 60 15.86 7.42 19.40
CA MET A 60 16.22 6.26 18.59
C MET A 60 17.25 6.56 17.52
N LYS A 61 17.26 7.78 16.96
CA LYS A 61 18.15 8.20 15.87
C LYS A 61 19.64 8.04 16.19
N GLY A 62 20.03 8.12 17.46
CA GLY A 62 21.44 7.96 17.89
C GLY A 62 21.87 6.52 18.12
N ASN A 63 20.98 5.54 18.01
CA ASN A 63 21.32 4.14 18.29
C ASN A 63 21.87 3.44 17.04
N PRO A 64 23.16 3.04 17.01
CA PRO A 64 23.75 2.35 15.87
C PRO A 64 23.13 0.99 15.59
N ASN A 65 22.51 0.36 16.57
CA ASN A 65 21.87 -0.96 16.47
C ASN A 65 20.36 -0.88 16.24
N ILE A 66 19.81 0.29 15.88
CA ILE A 66 18.37 0.48 15.73
C ILE A 66 17.76 -0.51 14.73
N TYR A 67 18.42 -0.74 13.61
CA TYR A 67 17.95 -1.65 12.57
C TYR A 67 17.79 -3.08 13.10
N TYR A 68 18.77 -3.58 13.84
CA TYR A 68 18.72 -4.90 14.44
C TYR A 68 17.65 -5.00 15.53
N SER A 69 17.46 -3.96 16.30
CA SER A 69 16.38 -3.88 17.31
C SER A 69 15.00 -3.90 16.63
N LEU A 70 14.82 -3.21 15.50
CA LEU A 70 13.60 -3.24 14.73
C LEU A 70 13.31 -4.64 14.15
N ILE A 71 14.31 -5.32 13.60
CA ILE A 71 14.15 -6.70 13.11
C ILE A 71 13.71 -7.63 14.23
N LYS A 72 14.31 -7.52 15.43
CA LYS A 72 13.97 -8.34 16.57
C LYS A 72 12.54 -8.06 17.08
N SER A 73 12.11 -6.81 17.06
CA SER A 73 10.75 -6.43 17.47
C SER A 73 9.69 -6.76 16.44
N PHE A 74 10.10 -7.03 15.19
CA PHE A 74 9.18 -7.34 14.09
C PHE A 74 8.57 -8.74 14.28
N CYS A 75 7.23 -8.80 14.37
CA CYS A 75 6.47 -10.04 14.51
C CYS A 75 7.03 -10.99 15.59
N LEU A 76 6.87 -10.59 16.85
CA LEU A 76 7.38 -11.34 18.03
C LEU A 76 6.80 -12.75 18.16
N THR A 77 5.64 -13.03 17.55
CA THR A 77 4.99 -14.34 17.54
C THR A 77 5.77 -15.39 16.75
N ILE A 78 6.70 -14.97 15.89
CA ILE A 78 7.56 -15.85 15.10
C ILE A 78 9.00 -15.66 15.56
N TYR A 79 9.59 -16.74 16.06
CA TYR A 79 11.00 -16.77 16.44
C TYR A 79 11.91 -16.99 15.24
N GLY A 80 13.05 -16.33 15.21
CA GLY A 80 14.03 -16.46 14.11
C GLY A 80 13.58 -15.74 12.82
N HIS A 81 13.99 -16.29 11.68
CA HIS A 81 13.74 -15.75 10.35
C HIS A 81 14.15 -14.28 10.16
N GLU A 82 15.27 -13.88 10.77
CA GLU A 82 15.75 -12.50 10.79
C GLU A 82 15.93 -11.92 9.38
N LEU A 83 16.41 -12.73 8.43
CA LEU A 83 16.57 -12.28 7.04
C LEU A 83 15.21 -11.97 6.38
N VAL A 84 14.20 -12.80 6.61
CA VAL A 84 12.84 -12.57 6.07
C VAL A 84 12.20 -11.34 6.73
N LYS A 85 12.34 -11.21 8.05
CA LYS A 85 11.87 -10.04 8.80
C LYS A 85 12.55 -8.76 8.32
N SER A 86 13.84 -8.81 8.05
CA SER A 86 14.63 -7.71 7.47
C SER A 86 14.06 -7.28 6.10
N GLY A 87 13.82 -8.23 5.21
CA GLY A 87 13.22 -7.97 3.90
C GLY A 87 11.84 -7.34 4.00
N LEU A 88 10.97 -7.87 4.88
CA LEU A 88 9.64 -7.32 5.12
C LEU A 88 9.71 -5.91 5.72
N LEU A 89 10.59 -5.68 6.69
CA LEU A 89 10.78 -4.36 7.29
C LEU A 89 11.21 -3.33 6.24
N LEU A 90 12.15 -3.68 5.36
CA LEU A 90 12.55 -2.81 4.25
C LEU A 90 11.42 -2.54 3.27
N GLY A 91 10.59 -3.53 2.99
CA GLY A 91 9.40 -3.36 2.15
C GLY A 91 8.35 -2.43 2.75
N VAL A 92 8.15 -2.50 4.08
CA VAL A 92 7.24 -1.59 4.80
C VAL A 92 7.79 -0.16 4.82
N ILE A 93 9.10 0.02 5.02
CA ILE A 93 9.74 1.34 4.97
C ILE A 93 9.63 1.93 3.56
N GLY A 94 9.71 1.08 2.54
CA GLY A 94 9.64 1.52 1.15
C GLY A 94 10.86 2.31 0.68
N GLY A 95 10.72 2.91 -0.48
CA GLY A 95 11.71 3.81 -1.07
C GLY A 95 11.22 5.25 -1.10
N SER A 96 11.96 6.12 -1.76
CA SER A 96 11.52 7.48 -2.06
C SER A 96 10.98 7.54 -3.49
N SER A 97 9.82 8.16 -3.66
CA SER A 97 9.32 8.47 -5.00
C SER A 97 10.25 9.48 -5.67
N ARG A 98 10.62 9.23 -6.91
CA ARG A 98 11.41 10.16 -7.72
C ARG A 98 10.68 10.45 -9.02
N ASN A 99 10.50 11.71 -9.31
CA ASN A 99 10.03 12.17 -10.60
C ASN A 99 11.26 12.36 -11.50
N LEU A 100 11.28 11.64 -12.62
CA LEU A 100 12.30 11.86 -13.63
C LEU A 100 11.91 13.04 -14.55
N ALA A 101 12.91 13.54 -15.28
CA ALA A 101 12.71 14.64 -16.23
C ALA A 101 11.76 14.30 -17.38
N ASP A 102 11.50 13.03 -17.63
CA ASP A 102 10.59 12.49 -18.65
C ASP A 102 9.14 12.26 -18.14
N GLU A 103 8.77 12.86 -17.00
CA GLU A 103 7.47 12.69 -16.32
C GLU A 103 7.19 11.25 -15.81
N SER A 104 8.15 10.32 -15.92
CA SER A 104 8.00 9.00 -15.32
C SER A 104 8.22 9.07 -13.81
N THR A 105 7.40 8.31 -13.06
CA THR A 105 7.50 8.23 -11.60
C THR A 105 7.94 6.84 -11.18
N PHE A 106 9.00 6.74 -10.39
CA PHE A 106 9.30 5.48 -9.70
C PHE A 106 8.38 5.30 -8.51
N ARG A 107 7.84 4.09 -8.37
CA ARG A 107 7.03 3.73 -7.21
C ARG A 107 7.92 3.63 -5.98
N GLU A 108 7.48 4.22 -4.89
CA GLU A 108 8.13 4.09 -3.58
C GLU A 108 7.87 2.74 -2.91
N ALA A 109 6.73 2.11 -3.21
CA ALA A 109 6.33 0.84 -2.62
C ALA A 109 6.95 -0.33 -3.38
N SER A 110 7.70 -1.18 -2.66
CA SER A 110 8.25 -2.42 -3.17
C SER A 110 7.27 -3.56 -2.95
N HIS A 111 7.09 -4.41 -3.98
CA HIS A 111 6.31 -5.63 -3.85
C HIS A 111 7.19 -6.76 -3.33
N ILE A 112 6.68 -7.50 -2.34
CA ILE A 112 7.38 -8.63 -1.75
C ILE A 112 6.57 -9.91 -1.98
N LEU A 113 7.23 -10.95 -2.48
CA LEU A 113 6.65 -12.28 -2.63
C LEU A 113 7.35 -13.24 -1.66
N LEU A 114 6.58 -13.81 -0.73
CA LEU A 114 7.06 -14.85 0.18
C LEU A 114 6.69 -16.23 -0.36
N LEU A 115 7.72 -17.01 -0.70
CA LEU A 115 7.59 -18.41 -1.13
C LEU A 115 8.12 -19.34 -0.02
N GLY A 116 7.47 -20.47 0.15
CA GLY A 116 7.88 -21.49 1.14
C GLY A 116 6.74 -22.45 1.47
N ASP A 117 7.04 -23.48 2.23
CA ASP A 117 6.12 -24.54 2.60
C ASP A 117 4.91 -24.05 3.41
N PRO A 118 3.78 -24.74 3.39
CA PRO A 118 2.66 -24.42 4.26
C PRO A 118 3.06 -24.58 5.74
N GLY A 119 2.48 -23.76 6.62
CA GLY A 119 2.69 -23.85 8.07
C GLY A 119 3.88 -23.09 8.64
N ILE A 120 4.79 -22.51 7.83
CA ILE A 120 5.98 -21.79 8.31
C ILE A 120 5.72 -20.35 8.76
N GLY A 121 4.46 -19.95 8.95
CA GLY A 121 4.13 -18.64 9.49
C GLY A 121 4.10 -17.47 8.48
N LYS A 122 4.15 -17.72 7.15
CA LYS A 122 4.09 -16.67 6.13
C LYS A 122 2.93 -15.69 6.31
N SER A 123 1.73 -16.22 6.53
CA SER A 123 0.53 -15.40 6.71
C SER A 123 0.57 -14.54 7.97
N GLN A 124 1.24 -15.00 9.02
CA GLN A 124 1.44 -14.23 10.25
C GLN A 124 2.38 -13.05 10.01
N LEU A 125 3.50 -13.30 9.31
CA LEU A 125 4.45 -12.26 8.93
C LEU A 125 3.80 -11.19 8.05
N LEU A 126 3.00 -11.60 7.05
CA LEU A 126 2.30 -10.67 6.17
C LEU A 126 1.21 -9.88 6.90
N LYS A 127 0.44 -10.52 7.81
CA LYS A 127 -0.55 -9.80 8.62
C LYS A 127 0.06 -8.76 9.54
N PHE A 128 1.30 -8.99 9.98
CA PHE A 128 2.01 -8.02 10.82
C PHE A 128 2.52 -6.85 9.99
N ALA A 129 2.90 -7.09 8.72
CA ALA A 129 3.43 -6.08 7.82
C ALA A 129 2.35 -5.20 7.16
N ALA A 130 1.09 -5.65 7.11
CA ALA A 130 -0.05 -4.95 6.49
C ALA A 130 -0.75 -3.99 7.44
#